data_82cb9ae65291e993659ca6c73b842c32
#
_entry.id   82cb9ae65291e993659ca6c73b842c32
#
_cell.length_a   1.000
_cell.length_b   1.000
_cell.length_c   1.000
_cell.angle_alpha   90.00
_cell.angle_beta   90.00
_cell.angle_gamma   90.00
#
_symmetry.space_group_name_H-M   'P 1'
#
loop_
_entity.id
_entity.type
_entity.pdbx_description
1 polymer ?
#
loop_
_entity_poly.entity_id
_entity_poly.type
_entity_poly.pdbx_seq_one_letter_code
_entity_poly.pdbx_strand_id
1 'polypeptide(L)'
;NVRTELKFVLFFTLILLITINPSVYGLGTSTNDVGFVNRYSISADKHDFEISATTNFLISSHTFRADDKMIQFNVESGLEEGNLAEIIIPLDLFDDKFTILLDGKKISHEISKTNRSSIITIEFYGKGEHVIDITASKYLGVWLEKSNDGGCLIATAAFGSELAPQVQLLREIRDNTVLQTESGSTFMTGFNQFYYSFS
;
A
#
# COMPACT_ATOMS: atom_id res chain seq x y z
N ASN A 1 8.83 -30.51 -58.95
CA ASN A 1 7.72 -29.85 -58.25
C ASN A 1 7.59 -30.23 -56.78
N VAL A 2 7.90 -31.48 -56.38
CA VAL A 2 7.85 -31.88 -54.97
C VAL A 2 8.91 -31.17 -54.13
N ARG A 3 10.05 -30.83 -54.67
CA ARG A 3 11.14 -30.09 -53.97
C ARG A 3 10.79 -28.61 -53.71
N THR A 4 9.96 -28.02 -54.51
CA THR A 4 9.52 -26.61 -54.34
C THR A 4 8.46 -26.52 -53.22
N GLU A 5 7.54 -27.45 -53.22
CA GLU A 5 6.50 -27.54 -52.18
C GLU A 5 7.10 -27.84 -50.79
N LEU A 6 8.09 -28.74 -50.75
CA LEU A 6 8.76 -29.07 -49.49
C LEU A 6 9.54 -27.86 -48.92
N LYS A 7 10.15 -27.03 -49.75
CA LYS A 7 10.83 -25.80 -49.32
C LYS A 7 9.84 -24.74 -48.79
N PHE A 8 8.67 -24.64 -49.41
CA PHE A 8 7.62 -23.71 -48.96
C PHE A 8 7.02 -24.13 -47.64
N VAL A 9 6.75 -25.40 -47.44
CA VAL A 9 6.27 -25.95 -46.15
C VAL A 9 7.30 -25.75 -45.05
N LEU A 10 8.57 -25.99 -45.34
CA LEU A 10 9.66 -25.80 -44.35
C LEU A 10 9.88 -24.32 -44.01
N PHE A 11 9.73 -23.43 -44.95
CA PHE A 11 9.81 -21.98 -44.75
C PHE A 11 8.60 -21.43 -43.94
N PHE A 12 7.39 -21.95 -44.18
CA PHE A 12 6.20 -21.56 -43.45
C PHE A 12 6.22 -22.11 -42.00
N THR A 13 6.71 -23.35 -41.77
CA THR A 13 6.87 -23.89 -40.43
C THR A 13 7.95 -23.16 -39.64
N LEU A 14 9.03 -22.69 -40.29
CA LEU A 14 10.06 -21.89 -39.66
C LEU A 14 9.54 -20.48 -39.25
N ILE A 15 8.72 -19.86 -40.08
CA ILE A 15 8.10 -18.57 -39.76
C ILE A 15 7.06 -18.73 -38.62
N LEU A 16 6.33 -19.84 -38.56
CA LEU A 16 5.38 -20.09 -37.50
C LEU A 16 6.07 -20.33 -36.13
N LEU A 17 7.28 -20.89 -36.15
CA LEU A 17 8.09 -21.09 -34.94
C LEU A 17 8.72 -19.80 -34.38
N ILE A 18 8.86 -18.75 -35.23
CA ILE A 18 9.42 -17.46 -34.80
C ILE A 18 8.35 -16.53 -34.19
N THR A 19 7.06 -16.79 -34.45
CA THR A 19 5.97 -15.94 -33.97
C THR A 19 5.39 -16.34 -32.62
N ILE A 20 5.85 -17.44 -32.00
CA ILE A 20 5.51 -17.78 -30.64
C ILE A 20 6.67 -17.34 -29.73
N ASN A 21 6.92 -16.03 -29.70
CA ASN A 21 7.45 -15.44 -28.47
C ASN A 21 6.22 -15.19 -27.59
N PRO A 22 5.99 -15.96 -26.53
CA PRO A 22 5.23 -15.44 -25.46
C PRO A 22 6.06 -14.26 -24.97
N SER A 23 5.59 -13.05 -25.27
CA SER A 23 5.93 -11.91 -24.46
C SER A 23 5.44 -12.30 -23.08
N VAL A 24 6.34 -12.89 -22.30
CA VAL A 24 6.24 -12.89 -20.87
C VAL A 24 6.32 -11.39 -20.54
N TYR A 25 5.16 -10.72 -20.58
CA TYR A 25 4.98 -9.58 -19.75
C TYR A 25 5.21 -10.15 -18.36
N GLY A 26 6.40 -9.90 -17.83
CA GLY A 26 6.63 -10.01 -16.43
C GLY A 26 5.54 -9.14 -15.82
N LEU A 27 4.43 -9.78 -15.41
CA LEU A 27 3.71 -9.30 -14.27
C LEU A 27 4.82 -9.10 -13.27
N GLY A 28 5.05 -7.82 -12.92
CA GLY A 28 5.91 -7.51 -11.82
C GLY A 28 5.47 -8.45 -10.73
N THR A 29 6.28 -9.46 -10.51
CA THR A 29 6.14 -10.29 -9.33
C THR A 29 6.33 -9.28 -8.23
N SER A 30 5.20 -8.83 -7.67
CA SER A 30 5.19 -8.34 -6.32
C SER A 30 6.11 -9.31 -5.58
N THR A 31 7.23 -8.82 -5.10
CA THR A 31 8.22 -9.59 -4.33
C THR A 31 7.63 -10.03 -2.97
N ASN A 32 6.31 -10.17 -2.89
CA ASN A 32 5.53 -10.53 -1.71
C ASN A 32 5.68 -12.00 -1.28
N ASP A 33 6.50 -12.78 -1.96
CA ASP A 33 6.50 -14.23 -1.69
C ASP A 33 7.50 -14.70 -0.62
N VAL A 34 8.32 -13.83 -0.02
CA VAL A 34 9.32 -14.29 0.97
C VAL A 34 9.52 -13.25 2.07
N GLY A 35 8.48 -12.91 2.81
CA GLY A 35 8.64 -11.99 3.93
C GLY A 35 7.70 -12.28 5.10
N PHE A 36 8.18 -11.97 6.31
CA PHE A 36 7.33 -11.96 7.50
C PHE A 36 6.58 -10.63 7.55
N VAL A 37 5.26 -10.68 7.63
CA VAL A 37 4.43 -9.49 7.82
C VAL A 37 4.27 -9.25 9.32
N ASN A 38 4.78 -8.11 9.78
CA ASN A 38 4.63 -7.65 11.16
C ASN A 38 3.80 -6.37 11.19
N ARG A 39 2.99 -6.21 12.23
CA ARG A 39 2.19 -5.01 12.46
C ARG A 39 2.58 -4.38 13.78
N TYR A 40 2.74 -3.07 13.76
CA TYR A 40 3.16 -2.27 14.90
C TYR A 40 2.14 -1.18 15.17
N SER A 41 1.69 -1.07 16.41
CA SER A 41 0.85 0.03 16.85
C SER A 41 1.73 1.18 17.32
N ILE A 42 1.53 2.35 16.75
CA ILE A 42 2.19 3.59 17.13
C ILE A 42 1.16 4.50 17.77
N SER A 43 1.30 4.72 19.08
CA SER A 43 0.43 5.66 19.80
C SER A 43 0.96 7.08 19.62
N ALA A 44 0.15 7.95 19.02
CA ALA A 44 0.46 9.34 18.75
C ALA A 44 -0.78 10.22 18.97
N ASP A 45 -0.67 11.29 19.77
CA ASP A 45 -1.73 12.27 20.06
C ASP A 45 -3.11 11.68 20.39
N LYS A 46 -3.13 10.62 21.24
CA LYS A 46 -4.32 9.87 21.67
C LYS A 46 -4.93 8.93 20.62
N HIS A 47 -4.24 8.69 19.51
CA HIS A 47 -4.64 7.76 18.48
C HIS A 47 -3.59 6.70 18.27
N ASP A 48 -4.03 5.51 17.88
CA ASP A 48 -3.15 4.40 17.53
C ASP A 48 -3.14 4.25 16.00
N PHE A 49 -1.95 4.30 15.43
CA PHE A 49 -1.71 4.09 14.01
C PHE A 49 -1.08 2.73 13.79
N GLU A 50 -1.60 1.95 12.88
CA GLU A 50 -1.01 0.68 12.50
C GLU A 50 -0.01 0.88 11.36
N ILE A 51 1.24 0.45 11.58
CA ILE A 51 2.28 0.33 10.57
C ILE A 51 2.47 -1.14 10.28
N SER A 52 2.50 -1.51 9.00
CA SER A 52 2.89 -2.87 8.62
C SER A 52 4.25 -2.87 7.95
N ALA A 53 5.06 -3.88 8.29
CA ALA A 53 6.35 -4.11 7.67
C ALA A 53 6.44 -5.56 7.19
N THR A 54 6.70 -5.74 5.90
CA THR A 54 7.01 -7.02 5.28
C THR A 54 8.51 -7.09 5.09
N THR A 55 9.18 -8.03 5.75
CA THR A 55 10.64 -8.12 5.74
C THR A 55 11.11 -9.56 5.60
N ASN A 56 12.29 -9.77 5.02
CA ASN A 56 12.98 -11.07 5.02
C ASN A 56 14.05 -11.18 6.14
N PHE A 57 14.00 -10.27 7.11
CA PHE A 57 14.82 -10.24 8.31
C PHE A 57 13.94 -9.99 9.56
N LEU A 58 14.50 -10.19 10.74
CA LEU A 58 13.78 -10.00 12.00
C LEU A 58 13.79 -8.53 12.40
N ILE A 59 12.63 -7.99 12.78
CA ILE A 59 12.53 -6.72 13.51
C ILE A 59 12.40 -7.06 15.00
N SER A 60 13.44 -6.77 15.77
CA SER A 60 13.52 -7.11 17.19
C SER A 60 12.79 -6.09 18.08
N SER A 61 12.79 -4.83 17.69
CA SER A 61 12.05 -3.76 18.38
C SER A 61 11.82 -2.55 17.49
N HIS A 62 10.89 -1.68 17.92
CA HIS A 62 10.67 -0.39 17.27
C HIS A 62 10.51 0.72 18.33
N THR A 63 10.80 1.94 17.92
CA THR A 63 10.61 3.13 18.73
C THR A 63 10.05 4.26 17.87
N PHE A 64 9.02 4.94 18.36
CA PHE A 64 8.47 6.12 17.73
C PHE A 64 8.86 7.38 18.50
N ARG A 65 9.31 8.41 17.80
CA ARG A 65 9.63 9.73 18.34
C ARG A 65 8.92 10.80 17.53
N ALA A 66 7.85 11.35 18.10
CA ALA A 66 7.03 12.38 17.45
C ALA A 66 7.82 13.67 17.17
N ASP A 67 8.62 14.12 18.14
CA ASP A 67 9.42 15.36 18.03
C ASP A 67 10.44 15.29 16.89
N ASP A 68 11.04 14.12 16.69
CA ASP A 68 12.00 13.84 15.62
C ASP A 68 11.30 13.43 14.31
N LYS A 69 9.98 13.24 14.31
CA LYS A 69 9.19 12.69 13.20
C LYS A 69 9.76 11.37 12.70
N MET A 70 10.13 10.51 13.61
CA MET A 70 10.95 9.34 13.30
C MET A 70 10.39 8.06 13.88
N ILE A 71 10.49 7.00 13.09
CA ILE A 71 10.32 5.63 13.53
C ILE A 71 11.67 4.95 13.36
N GLN A 72 12.14 4.31 14.42
CA GLN A 72 13.36 3.52 14.44
C GLN A 72 13.00 2.05 14.58
N PHE A 73 13.60 1.21 13.77
CA PHE A 73 13.54 -0.25 13.88
C PHE A 73 14.93 -0.79 14.19
N ASN A 74 15.01 -1.62 15.23
CA ASN A 74 16.19 -2.46 15.45
C ASN A 74 15.94 -3.80 14.76
N VAL A 75 16.84 -4.21 13.90
CA VAL A 75 16.66 -5.36 13.01
C VAL A 75 17.85 -6.30 13.11
N GLU A 76 17.61 -7.58 12.85
CA GLU A 76 18.65 -8.60 12.78
C GLU A 76 18.49 -9.38 11.47
N SER A 77 19.53 -9.36 10.64
CA SER A 77 19.57 -10.09 9.38
C SER A 77 20.51 -11.29 9.42
N GLY A 78 20.05 -12.38 8.82
CA GLY A 78 20.85 -13.55 8.52
C GLY A 78 21.57 -13.50 7.17
N LEU A 79 21.29 -12.48 6.33
CA LEU A 79 21.72 -12.40 4.94
C LEU A 79 22.79 -11.31 4.75
N GLU A 80 23.82 -11.63 3.96
CA GLU A 80 24.85 -10.65 3.55
C GLU A 80 24.30 -9.68 2.50
N GLU A 81 23.40 -10.15 1.64
CA GLU A 81 22.83 -9.39 0.51
C GLU A 81 21.33 -9.63 0.41
N GLY A 82 20.62 -8.68 -0.21
CA GLY A 82 19.21 -8.80 -0.51
C GLY A 82 18.31 -8.71 0.72
N ASN A 83 18.70 -7.94 1.74
CA ASN A 83 17.81 -7.60 2.85
C ASN A 83 16.74 -6.64 2.35
N LEU A 84 15.49 -7.09 2.32
CA LEU A 84 14.36 -6.35 1.76
C LEU A 84 13.34 -6.03 2.83
N ALA A 85 12.83 -4.80 2.82
CA ALA A 85 11.67 -4.41 3.58
C ALA A 85 10.71 -3.55 2.75
N GLU A 86 9.42 -3.84 2.90
CA GLU A 86 8.33 -2.99 2.48
C GLU A 86 7.59 -2.50 3.72
N ILE A 87 7.57 -1.19 3.95
CA ILE A 87 7.01 -0.58 5.15
C ILE A 87 5.87 0.34 4.74
N ILE A 88 4.68 0.06 5.25
CA ILE A 88 3.46 0.82 4.96
C ILE A 88 3.15 1.71 6.14
N ILE A 89 3.19 3.02 5.90
CA ILE A 89 2.95 4.06 6.92
C ILE A 89 1.70 4.86 6.52
N PRO A 90 0.70 4.99 7.42
CA PRO A 90 -0.47 5.82 7.17
C PRO A 90 -0.09 7.29 6.90
N LEU A 91 -0.74 7.91 5.91
CA LEU A 91 -0.55 9.34 5.60
C LEU A 91 -0.99 10.25 6.76
N ASP A 92 -1.92 9.77 7.59
CA ASP A 92 -2.41 10.49 8.78
C ASP A 92 -1.33 10.57 9.89
N LEU A 93 -0.37 9.65 9.90
CA LEU A 93 0.77 9.71 10.81
C LEU A 93 1.91 10.52 10.20
N PHE A 94 2.38 10.12 9.04
CA PHE A 94 3.50 10.74 8.33
C PHE A 94 3.18 11.00 6.86
N ASP A 95 3.51 12.18 6.38
CA ASP A 95 3.36 12.55 4.98
C ASP A 95 4.62 13.21 4.43
N ASP A 96 4.61 13.39 3.08
CA ASP A 96 5.58 14.08 2.26
C ASP A 96 6.83 13.24 1.96
N LYS A 97 8.01 13.68 2.37
CA LYS A 97 9.30 13.05 2.01
C LYS A 97 9.84 12.26 3.18
N PHE A 98 10.46 11.15 2.85
CA PHE A 98 11.14 10.32 3.84
C PHE A 98 12.65 10.34 3.63
N THR A 99 13.37 10.27 4.73
CA THR A 99 14.82 10.02 4.76
C THR A 99 15.04 8.74 5.54
N ILE A 100 15.75 7.80 4.91
CA ILE A 100 16.03 6.50 5.51
C ILE A 100 17.51 6.41 5.82
N LEU A 101 17.82 6.10 7.06
CA LEU A 101 19.18 5.84 7.48
C LEU A 101 19.30 4.38 7.92
N LEU A 102 20.38 3.74 7.53
CA LEU A 102 20.84 2.44 8.03
C LEU A 102 22.13 2.68 8.82
N ASP A 103 22.13 2.39 10.10
CA ASP A 103 23.25 2.63 11.00
C ASP A 103 23.78 4.07 10.91
N GLY A 104 22.84 5.03 10.82
CA GLY A 104 23.13 6.45 10.70
C GLY A 104 23.59 6.93 9.30
N LYS A 105 23.67 6.03 8.31
CA LYS A 105 24.05 6.37 6.92
C LYS A 105 22.82 6.36 6.02
N LYS A 106 22.67 7.38 5.19
CA LYS A 106 21.57 7.48 4.23
C LYS A 106 21.66 6.37 3.18
N ILE A 107 20.55 5.66 2.99
CA ILE A 107 20.42 4.62 1.96
C ILE A 107 19.38 5.00 0.91
N SER A 108 19.47 4.37 -0.26
CA SER A 108 18.48 4.46 -1.33
C SER A 108 17.19 3.77 -0.89
N HIS A 109 16.07 4.31 -1.34
CA HIS A 109 14.76 3.74 -1.09
C HIS A 109 13.79 4.16 -2.20
N GLU A 110 12.73 3.39 -2.36
CA GLU A 110 11.63 3.71 -3.25
C GLU A 110 10.39 4.07 -2.42
N ILE A 111 9.60 5.02 -2.91
CA ILE A 111 8.35 5.42 -2.27
C ILE A 111 7.24 5.37 -3.31
N SER A 112 6.21 4.60 -3.01
CA SER A 112 4.92 4.68 -3.68
C SER A 112 3.85 5.16 -2.71
N LYS A 113 2.84 5.86 -3.21
CA LYS A 113 1.75 6.38 -2.39
C LYS A 113 0.42 5.81 -2.85
N THR A 114 -0.38 5.43 -1.90
CA THR A 114 -1.80 5.17 -2.07
C THR A 114 -2.61 6.36 -1.56
N ASN A 115 -3.93 6.30 -1.62
CA ASN A 115 -4.80 7.34 -1.06
C ASN A 115 -4.73 7.46 0.47
N ARG A 116 -4.13 6.47 1.17
CA ARG A 116 -4.13 6.40 2.64
C ARG A 116 -2.76 6.14 3.25
N SER A 117 -1.79 5.72 2.45
CA SER A 117 -0.50 5.27 2.98
C SER A 117 0.64 5.58 2.05
N SER A 118 1.82 5.80 2.60
CA SER A 118 3.09 5.72 1.91
C SER A 118 3.65 4.31 2.06
N ILE A 119 4.11 3.73 0.96
CA ILE A 119 4.77 2.43 0.90
C ILE A 119 6.23 2.71 0.62
N ILE A 120 7.10 2.35 1.56
CA ILE A 120 8.54 2.57 1.50
C ILE A 120 9.20 1.21 1.27
N THR A 121 9.92 1.07 0.17
CA THR A 121 10.70 -0.13 -0.14
C THR A 121 12.18 0.19 0.04
N ILE A 122 12.86 -0.61 0.84
CA ILE A 122 14.30 -0.51 1.10
C ILE A 122 14.99 -1.84 0.85
N GLU A 123 16.20 -1.74 0.31
CA GLU A 123 17.12 -2.85 0.18
C GLU A 123 18.45 -2.44 0.80
N PHE A 124 19.07 -3.35 1.56
CA PHE A 124 20.37 -3.12 2.15
C PHE A 124 21.22 -4.38 2.20
N TYR A 125 22.52 -4.18 2.44
CA TYR A 125 23.54 -5.22 2.53
C TYR A 125 24.09 -5.26 3.96
N GLY A 126 24.42 -6.43 4.42
CA GLY A 126 25.03 -6.68 5.71
C GLY A 126 24.23 -7.66 6.56
N LYS A 127 24.98 -8.57 7.17
CA LYS A 127 24.48 -9.56 8.14
C LYS A 127 24.68 -9.04 9.56
N GLY A 128 23.76 -9.37 10.45
CA GLY A 128 23.85 -9.01 11.86
C GLY A 128 22.79 -7.98 12.26
N GLU A 129 23.10 -7.27 13.34
CA GLU A 129 22.24 -6.25 13.91
C GLU A 129 22.41 -4.91 13.16
N HIS A 130 21.30 -4.28 12.83
CA HIS A 130 21.26 -2.98 12.18
C HIS A 130 20.16 -2.11 12.80
N VAL A 131 20.29 -0.81 12.59
CA VAL A 131 19.29 0.19 12.98
C VAL A 131 18.79 0.90 11.73
N ILE A 132 17.47 0.84 11.50
CA ILE A 132 16.81 1.54 10.40
C ILE A 132 16.03 2.71 10.99
N ASP A 133 16.42 3.94 10.64
CA ASP A 133 15.72 5.16 11.00
C ASP A 133 14.92 5.68 9.81
N ILE A 134 13.62 5.84 9.99
CA ILE A 134 12.69 6.40 8.99
C ILE A 134 12.22 7.74 9.50
N THR A 135 12.70 8.83 8.92
CA THR A 135 12.31 10.19 9.28
C THR A 135 11.45 10.80 8.20
N ALA A 136 10.29 11.33 8.58
CA ALA A 136 9.39 12.04 7.69
C ALA A 136 9.66 13.55 7.74
N SER A 137 9.44 14.26 6.62
CA SER A 137 9.50 15.72 6.62
C SER A 137 8.31 16.34 7.34
N LYS A 138 7.16 15.65 7.35
CA LYS A 138 5.92 16.11 7.95
C LYS A 138 5.30 15.04 8.86
N TYR A 139 5.10 15.42 10.12
CA TYR A 139 4.31 14.67 11.09
C TYR A 139 2.91 15.27 11.16
N LEU A 140 1.90 14.49 10.99
CA LEU A 140 0.54 14.92 11.10
C LEU A 140 -0.03 14.51 12.47
N GLY A 141 0.11 13.25 12.86
CA GLY A 141 -0.41 12.73 14.13
C GLY A 141 -1.91 12.94 14.27
N VAL A 142 -2.55 13.34 13.20
CA VAL A 142 -3.96 13.69 13.16
C VAL A 142 -4.68 12.47 12.62
N TRP A 143 -5.35 11.76 13.51
CA TRP A 143 -6.41 10.89 13.03
C TRP A 143 -7.40 11.78 12.28
N LEU A 144 -7.35 11.72 10.95
CA LEU A 144 -8.50 12.18 10.17
C LEU A 144 -9.64 11.30 10.67
N GLU A 145 -10.46 11.84 11.57
CA GLU A 145 -11.67 11.16 11.98
C GLU A 145 -12.29 10.66 10.68
N LYS A 146 -12.36 9.33 10.59
CA LYS A 146 -13.23 8.69 9.65
C LYS A 146 -14.56 9.31 10.03
N SER A 147 -14.91 10.39 9.32
CA SER A 147 -16.16 11.10 9.60
C SER A 147 -17.17 9.98 9.69
N ASN A 148 -17.85 9.87 10.84
CA ASN A 148 -18.99 8.97 11.04
C ASN A 148 -20.17 9.33 10.10
N ASP A 149 -19.92 10.23 9.18
CA ASP A 149 -20.64 10.41 7.95
C ASP A 149 -20.49 9.13 7.15
N GLY A 150 -21.45 8.21 7.33
CA GLY A 150 -21.54 6.90 6.69
C GLY A 150 -21.04 6.92 5.25
N GLY A 151 -19.70 6.87 5.12
CA GLY A 151 -19.01 6.91 3.85
C GLY A 151 -19.48 5.71 3.05
N CYS A 152 -19.98 5.94 1.86
CA CYS A 152 -20.41 4.89 0.96
C CYS A 152 -19.16 4.15 0.51
N LEU A 153 -18.71 3.15 1.30
CA LEU A 153 -17.49 2.38 1.06
C LEU A 153 -17.47 1.78 -0.36
N ILE A 154 -18.64 1.35 -0.85
CA ILE A 154 -18.79 0.83 -2.22
C ILE A 154 -18.55 1.93 -3.26
N ALA A 155 -19.11 3.13 -3.06
CA ALA A 155 -18.90 4.23 -3.98
C ALA A 155 -17.44 4.72 -3.94
N THR A 156 -16.84 4.80 -2.75
CA THR A 156 -15.42 5.14 -2.60
C THR A 156 -14.53 4.09 -3.27
N ALA A 157 -14.83 2.81 -3.10
CA ALA A 157 -14.11 1.74 -3.77
C ALA A 157 -14.26 1.78 -5.30
N ALA A 158 -15.46 2.11 -5.80
CA ALA A 158 -15.74 2.20 -7.23
C ALA A 158 -15.07 3.41 -7.91
N PHE A 159 -14.97 4.54 -7.21
CA PHE A 159 -14.45 5.80 -7.75
C PHE A 159 -13.05 6.17 -7.23
N GLY A 160 -12.46 5.32 -6.39
CA GLY A 160 -11.07 5.43 -5.92
C GLY A 160 -10.82 6.53 -4.87
N SER A 161 -11.78 7.39 -4.57
CA SER A 161 -11.64 8.47 -3.59
C SER A 161 -12.98 8.92 -3.03
N GLU A 162 -13.01 9.24 -1.75
CA GLU A 162 -14.16 9.89 -1.12
C GLU A 162 -14.41 11.31 -1.63
N LEU A 163 -13.37 11.94 -2.18
CA LEU A 163 -13.44 13.28 -2.77
C LEU A 163 -13.80 13.25 -4.26
N ALA A 164 -14.02 12.08 -4.85
CA ALA A 164 -14.47 11.99 -6.24
C ALA A 164 -15.81 12.73 -6.40
N PRO A 165 -16.00 13.53 -7.46
CA PRO A 165 -17.21 14.33 -7.68
C PRO A 165 -18.50 13.50 -7.60
N GLN A 166 -18.45 12.24 -8.07
CA GLN A 166 -19.58 11.32 -8.02
C GLN A 166 -19.92 10.90 -6.59
N VAL A 167 -18.92 10.70 -5.73
CA VAL A 167 -19.11 10.36 -4.31
C VAL A 167 -19.65 11.56 -3.56
N GLN A 168 -19.14 12.76 -3.86
CA GLN A 168 -19.65 14.00 -3.27
C GLN A 168 -21.13 14.25 -3.66
N LEU A 169 -21.47 14.04 -4.92
CA LEU A 169 -22.87 14.16 -5.38
C LEU A 169 -23.80 13.17 -4.67
N LEU A 170 -23.37 11.92 -4.47
CA LEU A 170 -24.16 10.92 -3.74
C LEU A 170 -24.36 11.32 -2.27
N ARG A 171 -23.35 11.89 -1.63
CA ARG A 171 -23.46 12.43 -0.27
C ARG A 171 -24.44 13.60 -0.21
N GLU A 172 -24.32 14.54 -1.13
CA GLU A 172 -25.20 15.70 -1.22
C GLU A 172 -26.67 15.27 -1.42
N ILE A 173 -26.94 14.31 -2.30
CA ILE A 173 -28.29 13.76 -2.48
C ILE A 173 -28.78 13.08 -1.19
N ARG A 174 -27.95 12.29 -0.54
CA ARG A 174 -28.29 11.66 0.74
C ARG A 174 -28.67 12.70 1.78
N ASP A 175 -27.81 13.70 1.96
CA ASP A 175 -27.92 14.65 3.07
C ASP A 175 -29.03 15.68 2.83
N ASN A 176 -29.15 16.17 1.59
CA ASN A 176 -30.08 17.26 1.25
C ASN A 176 -31.46 16.76 0.77
N THR A 177 -31.57 15.47 0.43
CA THR A 177 -32.84 14.94 -0.09
C THR A 177 -33.35 13.77 0.76
N VAL A 178 -32.54 12.74 0.95
CA VAL A 178 -33.00 11.51 1.60
C VAL A 178 -33.17 11.73 3.11
N LEU A 179 -32.17 12.26 3.79
CA LEU A 179 -32.19 12.47 5.25
C LEU A 179 -33.09 13.60 5.69
N GLN A 180 -33.58 14.45 4.78
CA GLN A 180 -34.52 15.52 5.08
C GLN A 180 -35.98 15.03 5.24
N THR A 181 -36.24 13.75 4.90
CA THR A 181 -37.56 13.15 5.04
C THR A 181 -37.55 12.08 6.14
N GLU A 182 -38.64 11.97 6.89
CA GLU A 182 -38.80 10.96 7.94
C GLU A 182 -38.68 9.53 7.37
N SER A 183 -39.27 9.29 6.21
CA SER A 183 -39.15 7.98 5.51
C SER A 183 -37.75 7.70 5.06
N GLY A 184 -37.02 8.68 4.53
CA GLY A 184 -35.63 8.54 4.07
C GLY A 184 -34.69 8.32 5.23
N SER A 185 -34.88 9.02 6.34
CA SER A 185 -34.09 8.85 7.57
C SER A 185 -34.28 7.42 8.15
N THR A 186 -35.53 6.94 8.20
CA THR A 186 -35.85 5.57 8.64
C THR A 186 -35.25 4.52 7.71
N PHE A 187 -35.35 4.75 6.39
CA PHE A 187 -34.73 3.86 5.38
C PHE A 187 -33.21 3.79 5.56
N MET A 188 -32.55 4.92 5.70
CA MET A 188 -31.08 4.96 5.85
C MET A 188 -30.61 4.29 7.15
N THR A 189 -31.40 4.40 8.22
CA THR A 189 -31.09 3.69 9.47
C THR A 189 -31.13 2.17 9.28
N GLY A 190 -32.19 1.66 8.66
CA GLY A 190 -32.31 0.22 8.34
C GLY A 190 -31.25 -0.26 7.34
N PHE A 191 -30.98 0.54 6.30
CA PHE A 191 -29.99 0.25 5.31
C PHE A 191 -28.57 0.17 5.94
N ASN A 192 -28.20 1.11 6.78
CA ASN A 192 -26.92 1.11 7.47
C ASN A 192 -26.77 -0.10 8.38
N GLN A 193 -27.82 -0.44 9.14
CA GLN A 193 -27.80 -1.62 10.00
C GLN A 193 -27.60 -2.92 9.19
N PHE A 194 -28.28 -3.05 8.06
CA PHE A 194 -28.11 -4.17 7.14
C PHE A 194 -26.70 -4.18 6.54
N TYR A 195 -26.23 -3.06 6.01
CA TYR A 195 -24.94 -2.92 5.35
C TYR A 195 -23.77 -3.27 6.28
N TYR A 196 -23.78 -2.78 7.53
CA TYR A 196 -22.70 -3.05 8.49
C TYR A 196 -22.78 -4.46 9.12
N SER A 197 -23.83 -5.23 8.85
CA SER A 197 -23.93 -6.61 9.33
C SER A 197 -23.03 -7.59 8.58
N PHE A 198 -22.50 -7.22 7.40
CA PHE A 198 -21.62 -8.06 6.56
C PHE A 198 -20.41 -7.31 5.99
N SER A 199 -20.09 -6.15 6.45
CA SER A 199 -18.83 -5.50 6.17
C SER A 199 -17.93 -5.52 7.43
#